data_5308f99af69d93bdd04a32f3dbec0fe1
#
_entry.id   5308f99af69d93bdd04a32f3dbec0fe1
#
_cell.length_a   1.000
_cell.length_b   1.000
_cell.length_c   1.000
_cell.angle_alpha   90.00
_cell.angle_beta   90.00
_cell.angle_gamma   90.00
#
_symmetry.space_group_name_H-M   'P 1'
#
loop_
_entity.id
_entity.type
_entity.pdbx_description
1 polymer ?
#
loop_
_entity_poly.entity_id
_entity_poly.type
_entity_poly.pdbx_seq_one_letter_code
_entity_poly.pdbx_strand_id
1 'polypeptide(L)'
;GGGGGGAAAGGGCGFRSVQTILSWLDPAPPPSIAECQRVLAAVQPAAYAGARGWIGVADAVVLLDHYHGAQTTVLELPNGAAMARHTPALAAHFEAGGGPAMIGGGGDVYSKTIVGVRLGVPSADPLDDELLVWDPHFVGADPATAAETGGSVAWRTVRELLRGSSFYNVALPRRGTAPPPTAPVEEAEPADGWAAAF
;
A
#
# COMPACT_ATOMS: atom_id res chain seq x y z
N GLY A 1 -23.93 -28.99 -13.79
CA GLY A 1 -23.02 -28.87 -12.71
C GLY A 1 -22.17 -27.64 -12.87
N GLY A 2 -22.46 -26.58 -12.15
CA GLY A 2 -21.74 -25.34 -12.19
C GLY A 2 -20.79 -25.28 -11.02
N GLY A 3 -19.51 -25.24 -11.28
CA GLY A 3 -18.50 -24.99 -10.28
C GLY A 3 -18.32 -23.49 -10.10
N GLY A 4 -18.63 -22.96 -8.92
CA GLY A 4 -18.43 -21.60 -8.52
C GLY A 4 -16.95 -21.25 -8.42
N GLY A 5 -16.50 -20.33 -9.24
CA GLY A 5 -15.23 -19.64 -9.07
C GLY A 5 -15.46 -18.36 -8.28
N GLY A 6 -15.48 -18.48 -6.98
CA GLY A 6 -15.64 -17.33 -6.10
C GLY A 6 -14.71 -17.43 -4.91
N ALA A 7 -13.41 -17.28 -5.12
CA ALA A 7 -12.51 -17.10 -4.00
C ALA A 7 -11.19 -16.55 -4.52
N ALA A 8 -10.82 -15.42 -4.05
CA ALA A 8 -9.46 -14.85 -3.92
C ALA A 8 -9.36 -13.37 -4.26
N ALA A 9 -10.41 -12.59 -3.98
CA ALA A 9 -10.33 -11.13 -4.14
C ALA A 9 -9.69 -10.43 -2.93
N GLY A 10 -9.32 -11.14 -1.86
CA GLY A 10 -8.96 -10.53 -0.58
C GLY A 10 -7.46 -10.26 -0.33
N GLY A 11 -6.55 -10.94 -1.00
CA GLY A 11 -5.12 -10.90 -0.64
C GLY A 11 -4.25 -9.90 -1.39
N GLY A 12 -4.69 -9.39 -2.50
CA GLY A 12 -3.86 -8.60 -3.43
C GLY A 12 -3.73 -7.11 -3.13
N CYS A 13 -4.53 -6.52 -2.25
CA CYS A 13 -4.59 -5.07 -2.06
C CYS A 13 -3.25 -4.48 -1.61
N GLY A 14 -2.58 -5.10 -0.65
CA GLY A 14 -1.28 -4.64 -0.19
C GLY A 14 -0.25 -4.65 -1.31
N PHE A 15 -0.18 -5.75 -2.08
CA PHE A 15 0.73 -5.86 -3.22
C PHE A 15 0.43 -4.83 -4.30
N ARG A 16 -0.82 -4.55 -4.59
CA ARG A 16 -1.21 -3.53 -5.56
C ARG A 16 -0.84 -2.13 -5.09
N SER A 17 -0.99 -1.82 -3.81
CA SER A 17 -0.49 -0.57 -3.24
C SER A 17 1.03 -0.44 -3.40
N VAL A 18 1.78 -1.52 -3.15
CA VAL A 18 3.23 -1.56 -3.39
C VAL A 18 3.54 -1.36 -4.87
N GLN A 19 2.86 -2.05 -5.79
CA GLN A 19 3.04 -1.88 -7.24
C GLN A 19 2.78 -0.43 -7.67
N THR A 20 1.77 0.23 -7.12
CA THR A 20 1.50 1.66 -7.38
C THR A 20 2.67 2.54 -6.93
N ILE A 21 3.24 2.29 -5.77
CA ILE A 21 4.40 3.05 -5.28
C ILE A 21 5.63 2.77 -6.14
N LEU A 22 5.88 1.50 -6.48
CA LEU A 22 7.01 1.10 -7.33
C LEU A 22 6.92 1.73 -8.73
N SER A 23 5.74 1.80 -9.34
CA SER A 23 5.53 2.48 -10.62
C SER A 23 5.78 3.99 -10.58
N TRP A 24 5.65 4.61 -9.39
CA TRP A 24 6.07 5.99 -9.18
C TRP A 24 7.59 6.13 -9.05
N LEU A 25 8.25 5.14 -8.43
CA LEU A 25 9.70 5.13 -8.26
C LEU A 25 10.43 4.91 -9.58
N ASP A 26 9.91 4.02 -10.43
CA ASP A 26 10.49 3.64 -11.73
C ASP A 26 9.38 3.52 -12.79
N PRO A 27 9.56 4.08 -13.99
CA PRO A 27 8.62 3.92 -15.11
C PRO A 27 8.58 2.50 -15.69
N ALA A 28 9.54 1.62 -15.34
CA ALA A 28 9.49 0.22 -15.74
C ALA A 28 8.25 -0.48 -15.12
N PRO A 29 7.72 -1.53 -15.76
CA PRO A 29 6.63 -2.31 -15.18
C PRO A 29 6.99 -2.79 -13.77
N PRO A 30 6.12 -2.61 -12.78
CA PRO A 30 6.39 -3.06 -11.42
C PRO A 30 6.46 -4.60 -11.37
N PRO A 31 7.19 -5.17 -10.40
CA PRO A 31 7.27 -6.61 -10.21
C PRO A 31 5.88 -7.22 -10.01
N SER A 32 5.72 -8.45 -10.46
CA SER A 32 4.50 -9.23 -10.24
C SER A 32 4.31 -9.54 -8.74
N ILE A 33 3.10 -9.88 -8.35
CA ILE A 33 2.81 -10.31 -6.97
C ILE A 33 3.68 -11.51 -6.59
N ALA A 34 3.87 -12.47 -7.49
CA ALA A 34 4.70 -13.66 -7.25
C ALA A 34 6.17 -13.30 -7.01
N GLU A 35 6.71 -12.31 -7.70
CA GLU A 35 8.07 -11.81 -7.46
C GLU A 35 8.17 -11.12 -6.10
N CYS A 36 7.21 -10.28 -5.74
CA CYS A 36 7.15 -9.67 -4.41
C CYS A 36 7.10 -10.73 -3.30
N GLN A 37 6.30 -11.77 -3.48
CA GLN A 37 6.18 -12.89 -2.54
C GLN A 37 7.51 -13.63 -2.37
N ARG A 38 8.23 -13.92 -3.48
CA ARG A 38 9.56 -14.55 -3.42
C ARG A 38 10.55 -13.71 -2.62
N VAL A 39 10.58 -12.41 -2.84
CA VAL A 39 11.44 -11.49 -2.08
C VAL A 39 11.13 -11.55 -0.60
N LEU A 40 9.86 -11.45 -0.22
CA LEU A 40 9.46 -11.51 1.19
C LEU A 40 9.80 -12.85 1.84
N ALA A 41 9.59 -13.96 1.13
CA ALA A 41 9.97 -15.30 1.62
C ALA A 41 11.48 -15.45 1.81
N ALA A 42 12.30 -14.85 0.95
CA ALA A 42 13.76 -14.87 1.09
C ALA A 42 14.25 -14.00 2.26
N VAL A 43 13.63 -12.85 2.50
CA VAL A 43 14.03 -11.92 3.57
C VAL A 43 13.49 -12.36 4.93
N GLN A 44 12.29 -12.91 5.00
CA GLN A 44 11.61 -13.30 6.23
C GLN A 44 11.00 -14.70 6.15
N PRO A 45 11.81 -15.77 6.02
CA PRO A 45 11.31 -17.13 5.78
C PRO A 45 10.31 -17.61 6.84
N ALA A 46 10.54 -17.29 8.12
CA ALA A 46 9.67 -17.70 9.21
C ALA A 46 8.29 -17.02 9.18
N ALA A 47 8.20 -15.79 8.68
CA ALA A 47 6.95 -15.05 8.57
C ALA A 47 6.12 -15.51 7.37
N TYR A 48 6.79 -16.02 6.33
CA TYR A 48 6.18 -16.44 5.06
C TYR A 48 6.20 -17.96 4.85
N ALA A 49 6.55 -18.74 5.89
CA ALA A 49 6.44 -20.21 5.89
C ALA A 49 4.95 -20.63 5.92
N GLY A 50 4.27 -20.43 4.84
CA GLY A 50 2.84 -20.69 4.65
C GLY A 50 2.16 -19.57 3.88
N ALA A 51 1.21 -19.92 3.03
CA ALA A 51 0.53 -18.99 2.15
C ALA A 51 -0.14 -17.81 2.92
N ARG A 52 0.52 -16.68 3.00
CA ARG A 52 -0.09 -15.43 3.42
C ARG A 52 -0.37 -14.59 2.17
N GLY A 53 -1.63 -14.56 1.74
CA GLY A 53 -2.08 -13.65 0.69
C GLY A 53 -2.11 -12.16 1.10
N TRP A 54 -1.68 -11.83 2.33
CA TRP A 54 -1.79 -10.51 2.93
C TRP A 54 -0.43 -9.95 3.30
N ILE A 55 -0.17 -8.73 2.88
CA ILE A 55 1.00 -7.96 3.33
C ILE A 55 0.55 -6.67 4.01
N GLY A 56 1.31 -6.28 5.03
CA GLY A 56 1.15 -5.03 5.75
C GLY A 56 2.13 -3.95 5.30
N VAL A 57 2.11 -2.83 6.01
CA VAL A 57 3.03 -1.71 5.77
C VAL A 57 4.49 -2.11 5.97
N ALA A 58 4.79 -2.96 6.96
CA ALA A 58 6.17 -3.42 7.20
C ALA A 58 6.72 -4.21 6.00
N ASP A 59 5.91 -5.09 5.40
CA ASP A 59 6.28 -5.85 4.23
C ASP A 59 6.47 -4.95 3.01
N ALA A 60 5.61 -3.93 2.88
CA ALA A 60 5.75 -2.92 1.84
C ALA A 60 7.09 -2.19 1.95
N VAL A 61 7.51 -1.80 3.16
CA VAL A 61 8.82 -1.15 3.39
C VAL A 61 9.96 -2.05 2.90
N VAL A 62 9.93 -3.35 3.22
CA VAL A 62 10.93 -4.32 2.76
C VAL A 62 10.99 -4.39 1.23
N LEU A 63 9.83 -4.45 0.57
CA LEU A 63 9.78 -4.50 -0.89
C LEU A 63 10.28 -3.22 -1.54
N LEU A 64 9.89 -2.06 -1.01
CA LEU A 64 10.30 -0.75 -1.53
C LEU A 64 11.83 -0.53 -1.38
N ASP A 65 12.40 -0.97 -0.26
CA ASP A 65 13.84 -0.95 -0.06
C ASP A 65 14.54 -1.93 -1.01
N HIS A 66 14.04 -3.17 -1.09
CA HIS A 66 14.64 -4.21 -1.95
C HIS A 66 14.72 -3.81 -3.42
N TYR A 67 13.64 -3.26 -3.99
CA TYR A 67 13.59 -2.94 -5.42
C TYR A 67 14.27 -1.61 -5.78
N HIS A 68 14.21 -0.60 -4.90
CA HIS A 68 14.66 0.75 -5.24
C HIS A 68 15.47 1.46 -4.16
N GLY A 69 15.84 0.78 -3.06
CA GLY A 69 16.50 1.44 -1.93
C GLY A 69 15.69 2.62 -1.38
N ALA A 70 14.36 2.54 -1.46
CA ALA A 70 13.50 3.65 -1.08
C ALA A 70 13.53 3.87 0.43
N GLN A 71 13.81 5.09 0.84
CA GLN A 71 13.74 5.48 2.24
C GLN A 71 12.28 5.68 2.65
N THR A 72 11.81 4.90 3.61
CA THR A 72 10.40 4.94 4.02
C THR A 72 10.27 5.30 5.49
N THR A 73 9.58 6.40 5.76
CA THR A 73 9.14 6.74 7.13
C THR A 73 7.81 6.04 7.40
N VAL A 74 7.67 5.42 8.55
CA VAL A 74 6.41 4.80 8.97
C VAL A 74 5.78 5.63 10.07
N LEU A 75 4.53 6.03 9.87
CA LEU A 75 3.69 6.64 10.90
C LEU A 75 2.85 5.55 11.55
N GLU A 76 2.92 5.45 12.88
CA GLU A 76 2.11 4.55 13.67
C GLU A 76 0.92 5.31 14.27
N LEU A 77 -0.29 4.88 13.93
CA LEU A 77 -1.53 5.50 14.37
C LEU A 77 -2.24 4.54 15.32
N PRO A 78 -2.31 4.83 16.63
CA PRO A 78 -2.98 3.95 17.59
C PRO A 78 -4.49 3.81 17.32
N ASN A 79 -5.06 4.74 16.59
CA ASN A 79 -6.44 4.71 16.11
C ASN A 79 -6.60 5.61 14.87
N GLY A 80 -7.72 5.49 14.15
CA GLY A 80 -7.96 6.26 12.94
C GLY A 80 -7.98 7.78 13.16
N ALA A 81 -8.47 8.24 14.31
CA ALA A 81 -8.52 9.67 14.63
C ALA A 81 -7.11 10.28 14.79
N ALA A 82 -6.11 9.48 15.13
CA ALA A 82 -4.74 9.94 15.24
C ALA A 82 -4.19 10.47 13.90
N MET A 83 -4.75 10.04 12.76
CA MET A 83 -4.35 10.53 11.43
C MET A 83 -4.49 12.06 11.30
N ALA A 84 -5.48 12.66 11.93
CA ALA A 84 -5.69 14.12 11.93
C ALA A 84 -4.46 14.91 12.40
N ARG A 85 -3.65 14.35 13.28
CA ARG A 85 -2.38 14.97 13.73
C ARG A 85 -1.23 14.79 12.74
N HIS A 86 -1.39 13.89 11.78
CA HIS A 86 -0.35 13.54 10.81
C HIS A 86 -0.65 14.04 9.39
N THR A 87 -1.84 14.61 9.13
CA THR A 87 -2.17 15.19 7.83
C THR A 87 -1.22 16.31 7.41
N PRO A 88 -0.70 17.20 8.32
CA PRO A 88 0.33 18.16 7.93
C PRO A 88 1.67 17.51 7.55
N ALA A 89 2.05 16.42 8.22
CA ALA A 89 3.27 15.68 7.87
C ALA A 89 3.13 14.96 6.53
N LEU A 90 1.93 14.46 6.21
CA LEU A 90 1.61 13.88 4.91
C LEU A 90 1.64 14.95 3.79
N ALA A 91 1.12 16.15 4.06
CA ALA A 91 1.22 17.28 3.14
C ALA A 91 2.68 17.63 2.85
N ALA A 92 3.49 17.80 3.89
CA ALA A 92 4.91 18.08 3.77
C ALA A 92 5.67 16.96 3.03
N HIS A 93 5.26 15.69 3.20
CA HIS A 93 5.81 14.57 2.45
C HIS A 93 5.60 14.74 0.92
N PHE A 94 4.38 15.05 0.49
CA PHE A 94 4.09 15.26 -0.94
C PHE A 94 4.75 16.53 -1.49
N GLU A 95 4.73 17.63 -0.75
CA GLU A 95 5.39 18.89 -1.11
C GLU A 95 6.90 18.72 -1.31
N ALA A 96 7.51 17.84 -0.51
CA ALA A 96 8.92 17.49 -0.63
C ALA A 96 9.22 16.49 -1.77
N GLY A 97 8.24 16.17 -2.62
CA GLY A 97 8.38 15.20 -3.70
C GLY A 97 8.36 13.74 -3.24
N GLY A 98 7.79 13.46 -2.09
CA GLY A 98 7.54 12.10 -1.62
C GLY A 98 6.51 11.36 -2.48
N GLY A 99 6.58 10.02 -2.48
CA GLY A 99 5.70 9.17 -3.28
C GLY A 99 4.33 8.92 -2.69
N PRO A 100 3.49 8.20 -3.45
CA PRO A 100 2.24 7.68 -2.92
C PRO A 100 2.46 6.94 -1.59
N ALA A 101 1.59 7.14 -0.62
CA ALA A 101 1.71 6.55 0.70
C ALA A 101 0.79 5.32 0.83
N MET A 102 1.30 4.23 1.41
CA MET A 102 0.46 3.06 1.70
C MET A 102 -0.07 3.15 3.12
N ILE A 103 -1.37 3.00 3.31
CA ILE A 103 -2.01 2.84 4.61
C ILE A 103 -2.58 1.44 4.77
N GLY A 104 -2.38 0.84 5.93
CA GLY A 104 -2.97 -0.44 6.32
C GLY A 104 -3.28 -0.48 7.81
N GLY A 105 -4.30 -1.21 8.19
CA GLY A 105 -4.76 -1.28 9.58
C GLY A 105 -5.05 -2.71 10.05
N GLY A 106 -5.22 -2.88 11.35
CA GLY A 106 -5.46 -4.19 11.96
C GLY A 106 -6.91 -4.65 11.98
N GLY A 107 -7.84 -3.73 12.08
CA GLY A 107 -9.28 -4.08 12.14
C GLY A 107 -10.02 -3.91 10.82
N ASP A 108 -9.42 -3.19 9.91
CA ASP A 108 -9.85 -3.02 8.54
C ASP A 108 -8.67 -3.55 7.70
N VAL A 109 -8.85 -4.77 7.26
CA VAL A 109 -7.80 -5.55 6.56
C VAL A 109 -7.47 -5.03 5.15
N TYR A 110 -8.00 -3.88 4.77
CA TYR A 110 -7.85 -3.34 3.44
C TYR A 110 -6.76 -2.27 3.38
N SER A 111 -5.65 -2.61 2.72
CA SER A 111 -4.64 -1.61 2.36
C SER A 111 -5.16 -0.68 1.27
N LYS A 112 -4.80 0.60 1.37
CA LYS A 112 -5.11 1.64 0.39
C LYS A 112 -3.88 2.47 0.09
N THR A 113 -3.90 3.16 -1.04
CA THR A 113 -2.85 4.09 -1.42
C THR A 113 -3.37 5.52 -1.32
N ILE A 114 -2.67 6.36 -0.55
CA ILE A 114 -2.94 7.79 -0.48
C ILE A 114 -2.03 8.47 -1.49
N VAL A 115 -2.62 9.22 -2.40
CA VAL A 115 -1.90 9.90 -3.49
C VAL A 115 -2.00 11.43 -3.41
N GLY A 116 -2.67 11.95 -2.39
CA GLY A 116 -2.77 13.40 -2.13
C GLY A 116 -3.44 13.68 -0.80
N VAL A 117 -3.32 14.92 -0.34
CA VAL A 117 -3.94 15.42 0.88
C VAL A 117 -4.43 16.85 0.65
N ARG A 118 -5.55 17.17 1.24
CA ARG A 118 -6.08 18.54 1.31
C ARG A 118 -6.36 18.88 2.75
N LEU A 119 -5.64 19.87 3.26
CA LEU A 119 -5.86 20.36 4.61
C LEU A 119 -7.03 21.35 4.61
N GLY A 120 -7.87 21.24 5.62
CA GLY A 120 -8.91 22.22 5.90
C GLY A 120 -8.33 23.56 6.33
N VAL A 121 -9.21 24.54 6.53
CA VAL A 121 -8.80 25.81 7.12
C VAL A 121 -8.39 25.60 8.58
N PRO A 122 -7.48 26.42 9.14
CA PRO A 122 -6.94 26.21 10.50
C PRO A 122 -7.99 26.12 11.62
N SER A 123 -9.21 26.63 11.39
CA SER A 123 -10.32 26.56 12.34
C SER A 123 -11.24 25.35 12.16
N ALA A 124 -11.02 24.54 11.13
CA ALA A 124 -11.80 23.32 10.87
C ALA A 124 -11.35 22.16 11.78
N ASP A 125 -12.22 21.18 11.96
CA ASP A 125 -11.83 19.93 12.61
C ASP A 125 -10.83 19.17 11.72
N PRO A 126 -9.61 18.85 12.17
CA PRO A 126 -8.64 18.11 11.36
C PRO A 126 -9.10 16.71 10.95
N LEU A 127 -10.15 16.16 11.52
CA LEU A 127 -10.79 14.94 11.06
C LEU A 127 -11.52 15.12 9.72
N ASP A 128 -11.78 16.36 9.32
CA ASP A 128 -12.37 16.71 8.04
C ASP A 128 -11.33 17.04 6.95
N ASP A 129 -10.02 16.95 7.28
CA ASP A 129 -8.98 16.93 6.27
C ASP A 129 -9.24 15.78 5.29
N GLU A 130 -8.99 16.02 4.01
CA GLU A 130 -9.30 15.07 2.95
C GLU A 130 -8.04 14.38 2.43
N LEU A 131 -8.14 13.08 2.24
CA LEU A 131 -7.13 12.23 1.63
C LEU A 131 -7.63 11.81 0.24
N LEU A 132 -6.80 11.97 -0.78
CA LEU A 132 -7.06 11.40 -2.09
C LEU A 132 -6.61 9.95 -2.07
N VAL A 133 -7.56 9.04 -2.11
CA VAL A 133 -7.35 7.62 -1.93
C VAL A 133 -7.51 6.88 -3.23
N TRP A 134 -6.52 6.08 -3.59
CA TRP A 134 -6.63 5.07 -4.62
C TRP A 134 -6.98 3.73 -3.98
N ASP A 135 -8.17 3.23 -4.27
CA ASP A 135 -8.66 1.97 -3.74
C ASP A 135 -8.31 0.81 -4.68
N PRO A 136 -7.41 -0.11 -4.28
CA PRO A 136 -7.00 -1.24 -5.10
C PRO A 136 -8.08 -2.33 -5.22
N HIS A 137 -9.20 -2.20 -4.49
CA HIS A 137 -10.34 -3.14 -4.58
C HIS A 137 -11.33 -2.77 -5.69
N PHE A 138 -11.13 -1.63 -6.34
CA PHE A 138 -11.99 -1.24 -7.44
C PHE A 138 -11.87 -2.26 -8.59
N VAL A 139 -13.00 -2.88 -8.93
CA VAL A 139 -13.13 -3.79 -10.07
C VAL A 139 -13.92 -3.06 -11.14
N GLY A 140 -13.24 -2.40 -12.06
CA GLY A 140 -13.81 -1.70 -13.20
C GLY A 140 -13.23 -2.20 -14.51
N ALA A 141 -13.96 -1.97 -15.61
CA ALA A 141 -13.55 -2.41 -16.93
C ALA A 141 -12.31 -1.68 -17.47
N ASP A 142 -12.10 -0.42 -17.05
CA ASP A 142 -10.98 0.41 -17.47
C ASP A 142 -10.50 1.29 -16.30
N PRO A 143 -9.24 1.09 -15.82
CA PRO A 143 -8.69 1.87 -14.73
C PRO A 143 -8.62 3.37 -15.00
N ALA A 144 -8.37 3.80 -16.24
CA ALA A 144 -8.30 5.22 -16.60
C ALA A 144 -9.68 5.87 -16.48
N THR A 145 -10.71 5.27 -17.07
CA THR A 145 -12.10 5.73 -16.95
C THR A 145 -12.57 5.69 -15.50
N ALA A 146 -12.16 4.67 -14.74
CA ALA A 146 -12.49 4.56 -13.33
C ALA A 146 -11.89 5.69 -12.49
N ALA A 147 -10.67 6.13 -12.80
CA ALA A 147 -10.03 7.26 -12.15
C ALA A 147 -10.77 8.57 -12.49
N GLU A 148 -11.13 8.78 -13.74
CA GLU A 148 -11.87 9.96 -14.22
C GLU A 148 -13.26 10.06 -13.61
N THR A 149 -13.95 8.94 -13.44
CA THR A 149 -15.31 8.87 -12.89
C THR A 149 -15.34 8.81 -11.35
N GLY A 150 -14.20 8.84 -10.68
CA GLY A 150 -14.10 8.77 -9.22
C GLY A 150 -14.34 7.38 -8.64
N GLY A 151 -14.38 6.34 -9.48
CA GLY A 151 -14.63 4.96 -9.01
C GLY A 151 -13.47 4.33 -8.26
N SER A 152 -12.23 4.54 -8.73
CA SER A 152 -11.02 3.98 -8.12
C SER A 152 -10.22 5.01 -7.30
N VAL A 153 -10.40 6.31 -7.58
CA VAL A 153 -9.73 7.41 -6.88
C VAL A 153 -10.78 8.37 -6.37
N ALA A 154 -10.77 8.66 -5.07
CA ALA A 154 -11.74 9.56 -4.46
C ALA A 154 -11.14 10.33 -3.28
N TRP A 155 -11.57 11.58 -3.10
CA TRP A 155 -11.37 12.32 -1.88
C TRP A 155 -12.24 11.73 -0.77
N ARG A 156 -11.63 11.48 0.38
CA ARG A 156 -12.30 11.00 1.59
C ARG A 156 -11.78 11.77 2.78
N THR A 157 -12.65 12.18 3.67
CA THR A 157 -12.20 12.76 4.94
C THR A 157 -11.53 11.69 5.80
N VAL A 158 -10.65 12.10 6.70
CA VAL A 158 -10.04 11.20 7.70
C VAL A 158 -11.14 10.44 8.47
N ARG A 159 -12.21 11.15 8.82
CA ARG A 159 -13.36 10.63 9.55
C ARG A 159 -14.09 9.51 8.81
N GLU A 160 -14.26 9.66 7.50
CA GLU A 160 -14.93 8.66 6.65
C GLU A 160 -14.04 7.46 6.36
N LEU A 161 -12.74 7.70 6.19
CA LEU A 161 -11.80 6.67 5.75
C LEU A 161 -11.38 5.72 6.86
N LEU A 162 -11.14 6.26 8.06
CA LEU A 162 -10.46 5.54 9.13
C LEU A 162 -11.37 5.31 10.34
N ARG A 163 -11.37 4.07 10.83
CA ARG A 163 -12.15 3.69 12.01
C ARG A 163 -11.44 4.17 13.29
N GLY A 164 -12.19 4.80 14.18
CA GLY A 164 -11.68 5.29 15.45
C GLY A 164 -11.14 4.22 16.40
N SER A 165 -11.56 2.96 16.24
CA SER A 165 -11.16 1.84 17.09
C SER A 165 -10.03 0.97 16.53
N SER A 166 -9.57 1.21 15.30
CA SER A 166 -8.53 0.42 14.64
C SER A 166 -7.20 1.16 14.63
N PHE A 167 -6.09 0.46 14.84
CA PHE A 167 -4.76 1.01 14.57
C PHE A 167 -4.46 0.99 13.09
N TYR A 168 -3.59 1.90 12.65
CA TYR A 168 -3.10 1.97 11.28
C TYR A 168 -1.61 2.27 11.26
N ASN A 169 -0.95 1.81 10.21
CA ASN A 169 0.40 2.22 9.84
C ASN A 169 0.35 2.89 8.47
N VAL A 170 1.18 3.93 8.28
CA VAL A 170 1.29 4.65 7.01
C VAL A 170 2.74 4.68 6.57
N ALA A 171 3.05 4.08 5.43
CA ALA A 171 4.37 4.16 4.81
C ALA A 171 4.45 5.41 3.93
N LEU A 172 5.46 6.25 4.17
CA LEU A 172 5.78 7.47 3.44
C LEU A 172 7.10 7.28 2.68
N PRO A 173 7.07 6.72 1.46
CA PRO A 173 8.29 6.42 0.72
C PRO A 173 8.85 7.67 0.03
N ARG A 174 10.17 7.75 0.00
CA ARG A 174 10.95 8.73 -0.76
C ARG A 174 11.93 8.02 -1.66
N ARG A 175 12.30 8.62 -2.77
CA ARG A 175 13.38 8.10 -3.61
C ARG A 175 14.65 8.01 -2.77
N GLY A 176 15.28 6.84 -2.77
CA GLY A 176 16.59 6.64 -2.15
C GLY A 176 17.66 7.44 -2.91
N THR A 177 18.72 7.80 -2.21
CA THR A 177 19.90 8.43 -2.82
C THR A 177 20.91 7.41 -3.33
N ALA A 178 20.76 6.14 -2.93
CA ALA A 178 21.59 5.02 -3.38
C ALA A 178 20.95 4.29 -4.56
N PRO A 179 21.73 3.76 -5.51
CA PRO A 179 21.20 2.85 -6.51
C PRO A 179 20.60 1.60 -5.81
N PRO A 180 19.56 1.00 -6.39
CA PRO A 180 18.96 -0.21 -5.82
C PRO A 180 20.01 -1.32 -5.70
N PRO A 181 19.94 -2.17 -4.68
CA PRO A 181 20.86 -3.28 -4.55
C PRO A 181 20.73 -4.22 -5.75
N THR A 182 21.84 -4.45 -6.44
CA THR A 182 21.93 -5.25 -7.68
C THR A 182 22.05 -6.76 -7.42
N ALA A 183 21.77 -7.24 -6.22
CA ALA A 183 21.88 -8.67 -5.93
C ALA A 183 20.71 -9.43 -6.58
N PRO A 184 21.00 -10.41 -7.47
CA PRO A 184 19.96 -11.32 -7.93
C PRO A 184 19.43 -12.10 -6.72
N VAL A 185 18.11 -12.12 -6.57
CA VAL A 185 17.46 -13.08 -5.67
C VAL A 185 17.76 -14.46 -6.29
N GLU A 186 18.65 -15.26 -5.68
CA GLU A 186 18.78 -16.67 -6.05
C GLU A 186 17.37 -17.28 -6.07
N GLU A 187 17.06 -18.02 -7.11
CA GLU A 187 15.76 -18.67 -7.28
C GLU A 187 15.53 -19.64 -6.10
N ALA A 188 14.96 -19.11 -5.03
CA ALA A 188 14.38 -19.99 -4.01
C ALA A 188 13.19 -20.70 -4.67
N GLU A 189 13.26 -22.02 -4.74
CA GLU A 189 12.14 -22.86 -5.17
C GLU A 189 10.86 -22.37 -4.46
N PRO A 190 9.74 -22.17 -5.18
CA PRO A 190 8.50 -21.73 -4.54
C PRO A 190 8.13 -22.75 -3.47
N ALA A 191 7.99 -22.31 -2.24
CA ALA A 191 7.45 -23.15 -1.19
C ALA A 191 6.08 -23.67 -1.66
N ASP A 192 5.97 -24.99 -1.80
CA ASP A 192 4.74 -25.66 -2.24
C ASP A 192 3.57 -25.22 -1.36
N GLY A 193 2.72 -24.36 -1.84
CA GLY A 193 1.62 -23.79 -1.07
C GLY A 193 1.13 -22.43 -1.58
N TRP A 194 1.98 -21.70 -2.33
CA TRP A 194 1.57 -20.41 -2.88
C TRP A 194 0.72 -20.56 -4.15
N ALA A 195 0.90 -21.66 -4.91
CA ALA A 195 0.19 -21.92 -6.16
C ALA A 195 -1.30 -22.24 -5.99
N ALA A 196 -1.75 -22.57 -4.78
CA ALA A 196 -3.14 -22.97 -4.53
C ALA A 196 -4.04 -21.82 -4.03
N ALA A 197 -3.52 -20.59 -3.91
CA ALA A 197 -4.26 -19.45 -3.36
C ALA A 197 -4.73 -18.43 -4.39
N PHE A 198 -4.63 -18.75 -5.71
CA PHE A 198 -5.06 -17.85 -6.80
C PHE A 198 -6.15 -18.44 -7.68
#